data_9fe0f10e05a379a59db702497f0ae30a
#
_entry.id   9fe0f10e05a379a59db702497f0ae30a
#
_cell.length_a   1.000
_cell.length_b   1.000
_cell.length_c   1.000
_cell.angle_alpha   90.00
_cell.angle_beta   90.00
_cell.angle_gamma   90.00
#
_symmetry.space_group_name_H-M   'P 1'
#
loop_
_entity.id
_entity.type
_entity.pdbx_description
1 polymer ?
#
loop_
_entity_poly.entity_id
_entity_poly.type
_entity_poly.pdbx_seq_one_letter_code
_entity_poly.pdbx_strand_id
1 'polypeptide(L)'
;SDVYKRQIMRRALEEPIRQIVRNAGVESSIVVQNVREKKGDNGYDARNDEYVKMFDAGIIDPAKVARVAVENAASIAGMVLTTEAAITEIPEDEKMPPMPDPGMGGMGGMGGMM
;
A
#
# COMPACT_ATOMS: atom_id res chain seq x y z
N SER A 1 -3.38 -18.57 -5.68
CA SER A 1 -3.66 -17.17 -5.98
C SER A 1 -4.86 -16.60 -5.23
N ASP A 2 -6.02 -17.30 -5.17
CA ASP A 2 -7.21 -16.80 -4.47
C ASP A 2 -7.02 -16.72 -2.96
N VAL A 3 -6.20 -17.59 -2.38
CA VAL A 3 -5.82 -17.55 -0.97
C VAL A 3 -5.06 -16.26 -0.65
N TYR A 4 -4.11 -15.87 -1.50
CA TYR A 4 -3.34 -14.63 -1.31
C TYR A 4 -4.22 -13.39 -1.45
N LYS A 5 -5.14 -13.38 -2.43
CA LYS A 5 -6.09 -12.27 -2.61
C LYS A 5 -6.96 -12.07 -1.37
N ARG A 6 -7.47 -13.15 -0.80
CA ARG A 6 -8.26 -13.11 0.44
C ARG A 6 -7.45 -12.60 1.62
N GLN A 7 -6.20 -13.03 1.74
CA GLN A 7 -5.30 -12.56 2.80
C GLN A 7 -4.99 -11.08 2.68
N ILE A 8 -4.74 -10.59 1.46
CA ILE A 8 -4.51 -9.16 1.20
C ILE A 8 -5.73 -8.33 1.59
N MET A 9 -6.93 -8.74 1.16
CA MET A 9 -8.17 -8.06 1.52
C MET A 9 -8.42 -8.07 3.02
N ARG A 10 -8.23 -9.22 3.66
CA ARG A 10 -8.41 -9.34 5.11
C ARG A 10 -7.46 -8.41 5.87
N ARG A 11 -6.21 -8.36 5.46
CA ARG A 11 -5.22 -7.48 6.05
C ARG A 11 -5.57 -6.00 5.82
N ALA A 12 -5.96 -5.65 4.60
CA ALA A 12 -6.35 -4.29 4.25
C ALA A 12 -7.56 -3.80 5.07
N LEU A 13 -8.55 -4.67 5.32
CA LEU A 13 -9.73 -4.34 6.12
C LEU A 13 -9.42 -4.07 7.60
N GLU A 14 -8.29 -4.54 8.10
CA GLU A 14 -7.83 -4.27 9.46
C GLU A 14 -7.08 -2.94 9.60
N GLU A 15 -6.59 -2.36 8.53
CA GLU A 15 -5.76 -1.15 8.60
C GLU A 15 -6.46 0.08 9.15
N PRO A 16 -7.74 0.37 8.84
CA PRO A 16 -8.42 1.52 9.42
C PRO A 16 -8.44 1.49 10.96
N ILE A 17 -8.83 0.37 11.55
CA ILE A 17 -8.84 0.24 13.02
C ILE A 17 -7.43 0.29 13.59
N ARG A 18 -6.45 -0.32 12.92
CA ARG A 18 -5.05 -0.28 13.35
C ARG A 18 -4.52 1.14 13.39
N GLN A 19 -4.84 1.94 12.38
CA GLN A 19 -4.39 3.33 12.32
C GLN A 19 -5.04 4.19 13.39
N ILE A 20 -6.34 4.03 13.61
CA ILE A 20 -7.08 4.75 14.67
C ILE A 20 -6.49 4.44 16.05
N VAL A 21 -6.23 3.17 16.32
CA VAL A 21 -5.70 2.72 17.61
C VAL A 21 -4.25 3.20 17.82
N ARG A 22 -3.42 3.15 16.80
CA ARG A 22 -2.05 3.71 16.86
C ARG A 22 -2.08 5.21 17.13
N ASN A 23 -2.97 5.94 16.50
CA ASN A 23 -3.14 7.38 16.73
C ASN A 23 -3.56 7.69 18.17
N ALA A 24 -4.29 6.78 18.81
CA ALA A 24 -4.65 6.88 20.22
C ALA A 24 -3.52 6.44 21.17
N GLY A 25 -2.40 5.96 20.67
CA GLY A 25 -1.27 5.49 21.45
C GLY A 25 -1.42 4.11 22.06
N VAL A 26 -2.33 3.29 21.55
CA VAL A 26 -2.61 1.93 22.04
C VAL A 26 -2.04 0.88 21.09
N GLU A 27 -1.73 -0.30 21.61
CA GLU A 27 -1.25 -1.42 20.81
C GLU A 27 -2.36 -2.00 19.93
N SER A 28 -2.21 -1.79 18.62
CA SER A 28 -3.26 -2.12 17.65
C SER A 28 -3.53 -3.61 17.50
N SER A 29 -2.52 -4.46 17.65
CA SER A 29 -2.67 -5.91 17.47
C SER A 29 -3.62 -6.52 18.50
N ILE A 30 -3.52 -6.08 19.75
CA ILE A 30 -4.37 -6.53 20.84
C ILE A 30 -5.82 -6.09 20.62
N VAL A 31 -6.03 -4.85 20.22
CA VAL A 31 -7.36 -4.31 19.97
C VAL A 31 -8.04 -5.03 18.80
N VAL A 32 -7.33 -5.22 17.71
CA VAL A 32 -7.86 -5.96 16.54
C VAL A 32 -8.27 -7.38 16.92
N GLN A 33 -7.42 -8.09 17.66
CA GLN A 33 -7.74 -9.44 18.10
C GLN A 33 -8.98 -9.46 19.00
N ASN A 34 -9.06 -8.58 19.98
CA ASN A 34 -10.19 -8.49 20.89
C ASN A 34 -11.51 -8.15 20.16
N VAL A 35 -11.48 -7.24 19.21
CA VAL A 35 -12.66 -6.91 18.40
C VAL A 35 -13.10 -8.11 17.55
N ARG A 36 -12.15 -8.87 16.99
CA ARG A 36 -12.45 -10.09 16.21
C ARG A 36 -13.12 -11.18 17.03
N GLU A 37 -12.74 -11.32 18.28
CA GLU A 37 -13.30 -12.34 19.19
C GLU A 37 -14.71 -11.95 19.69
N LYS A 38 -15.03 -10.67 19.67
CA LYS A 38 -16.36 -10.17 20.03
C LYS A 38 -17.33 -10.32 18.85
N LYS A 39 -18.56 -10.66 19.16
CA LYS A 39 -19.63 -10.85 18.16
C LYS A 39 -20.53 -9.63 18.08
N GLY A 40 -21.21 -9.50 16.95
CA GLY A 40 -22.20 -8.46 16.71
C GLY A 40 -21.55 -7.11 16.42
N ASP A 41 -22.15 -6.05 16.94
CA ASP A 41 -21.75 -4.67 16.76
C ASP A 41 -20.70 -4.16 17.78
N ASN A 42 -20.05 -5.09 18.48
CA ASN A 42 -18.98 -4.73 19.40
C ASN A 42 -17.76 -4.20 18.64
N GLY A 43 -17.24 -3.09 19.11
CA GLY A 43 -16.06 -2.45 18.57
C GLY A 43 -15.26 -1.76 19.67
N TYR A 44 -14.27 -1.02 19.25
CA TYR A 44 -13.37 -0.29 20.14
C TYR A 44 -13.58 1.22 20.00
N ASP A 45 -13.88 1.87 21.11
CA ASP A 45 -13.93 3.32 21.21
C ASP A 45 -12.55 3.86 21.59
N ALA A 46 -11.81 4.36 20.61
CA ALA A 46 -10.46 4.88 20.80
C ALA A 46 -10.42 6.18 21.63
N ARG A 47 -11.52 6.91 21.71
CA ARG A 47 -11.59 8.14 22.47
C ARG A 47 -11.60 7.87 23.99
N ASN A 48 -12.36 6.83 24.38
CA ASN A 48 -12.54 6.48 25.79
C ASN A 48 -11.71 5.25 26.20
N ASP A 49 -11.00 4.63 25.28
CA ASP A 49 -10.22 3.40 25.47
C ASP A 49 -11.08 2.25 26.03
N GLU A 50 -12.24 2.02 25.39
CA GLU A 50 -13.22 1.04 25.83
C GLU A 50 -13.74 0.18 24.68
N TYR A 51 -14.18 -1.03 25.01
CA TYR A 51 -14.93 -1.88 24.09
C TYR A 51 -16.42 -1.65 24.31
N VAL A 52 -17.13 -1.21 23.28
CA VAL A 52 -18.54 -0.83 23.35
C VAL A 52 -19.35 -1.43 22.22
N LYS A 53 -20.65 -1.47 22.39
CA LYS A 53 -21.58 -1.70 21.27
C LYS A 53 -21.66 -0.43 20.44
N MET A 54 -21.21 -0.49 19.21
CA MET A 54 -21.03 0.69 18.37
C MET A 54 -22.34 1.41 18.07
N PHE A 55 -23.44 0.67 17.86
CA PHE A 55 -24.76 1.27 17.66
C PHE A 55 -25.25 2.02 18.91
N ASP A 56 -25.13 1.41 20.08
CA ASP A 56 -25.57 2.03 21.34
C ASP A 56 -24.73 3.27 21.69
N ALA A 57 -23.44 3.23 21.37
CA ALA A 57 -22.53 4.36 21.57
C ALA A 57 -22.67 5.45 20.48
N GLY A 58 -23.42 5.22 19.43
CA GLY A 58 -23.57 6.15 18.32
C GLY A 58 -22.32 6.28 17.43
N ILE A 59 -21.40 5.34 17.49
CA ILE A 59 -20.18 5.33 16.71
C ILE A 59 -20.45 4.51 15.43
N ILE A 60 -21.06 5.17 14.46
CA ILE A 60 -21.48 4.56 13.19
C ILE A 60 -21.18 5.50 12.04
N ASP A 61 -20.89 4.93 10.87
CA ASP A 61 -20.76 5.65 9.62
C ASP A 61 -21.88 5.27 8.65
N PRO A 62 -22.37 6.22 7.83
CA PRO A 62 -23.28 5.89 6.75
C PRO A 62 -22.61 4.93 5.76
N ALA A 63 -23.33 3.89 5.34
CA ALA A 63 -22.82 2.89 4.40
C ALA A 63 -22.33 3.51 3.08
N LYS A 64 -22.97 4.58 2.61
CA LYS A 64 -22.55 5.31 1.41
C LYS A 64 -21.15 5.90 1.54
N VAL A 65 -20.79 6.45 2.71
CA VAL A 65 -19.46 7.03 2.96
C VAL A 65 -18.39 5.96 2.89
N ALA A 66 -18.60 4.83 3.56
CA ALA A 66 -17.67 3.69 3.53
C ALA A 66 -17.51 3.12 2.11
N ARG A 67 -18.62 2.97 1.37
CA ARG A 67 -18.61 2.47 0.00
C ARG A 67 -17.81 3.39 -0.93
N VAL A 68 -18.07 4.69 -0.89
CA VAL A 68 -17.36 5.68 -1.73
C VAL A 68 -15.88 5.73 -1.39
N ALA A 69 -15.52 5.62 -0.12
CA ALA A 69 -14.12 5.56 0.29
C ALA A 69 -13.40 4.36 -0.33
N VAL A 70 -14.01 3.17 -0.30
CA VAL A 70 -13.44 1.96 -0.90
C VAL A 70 -13.34 2.06 -2.42
N GLU A 71 -14.39 2.56 -3.08
CA GLU A 71 -14.41 2.75 -4.54
C GLU A 71 -13.29 3.71 -4.98
N ASN A 72 -13.13 4.84 -4.31
CA ASN A 72 -12.09 5.81 -4.61
C ASN A 72 -10.69 5.24 -4.34
N ALA A 73 -10.50 4.53 -3.25
CA ALA A 73 -9.23 3.90 -2.93
C ALA A 73 -8.84 2.85 -3.97
N ALA A 74 -9.78 2.01 -4.40
CA ALA A 74 -9.55 1.01 -5.42
C ALA A 74 -9.20 1.63 -6.78
N SER A 75 -9.86 2.72 -7.16
CA SER A 75 -9.56 3.46 -8.38
C SER A 75 -8.14 4.03 -8.39
N ILE A 76 -7.73 4.66 -7.29
CA ILE A 76 -6.38 5.22 -7.15
C ILE A 76 -5.33 4.12 -7.15
N ALA A 77 -5.55 3.03 -6.42
CA ALA A 77 -4.65 1.89 -6.38
C ALA A 77 -4.46 1.27 -7.77
N GLY A 78 -5.54 1.16 -8.56
CA GLY A 78 -5.50 0.68 -9.94
C GLY A 78 -4.62 1.57 -10.84
N MET A 79 -4.72 2.87 -10.69
CA MET A 79 -3.88 3.82 -11.43
C MET A 79 -2.40 3.71 -11.05
N VAL A 80 -2.10 3.58 -9.77
CA VAL A 80 -0.71 3.40 -9.26
C VAL A 80 -0.10 2.12 -9.80
N LEU A 81 -0.81 1.01 -9.75
CA LEU A 81 -0.33 -0.27 -10.29
C LEU A 81 -0.07 -0.22 -11.79
N THR A 82 -0.95 0.41 -12.54
CA THR A 82 -0.80 0.58 -13.99
C THR A 82 0.42 1.44 -14.33
N THR A 83 0.64 2.52 -13.59
CA THR A 83 1.79 3.41 -13.77
C THR A 83 3.10 2.70 -13.46
N GLU A 84 3.16 1.94 -12.37
CA GLU A 84 4.34 1.16 -11.99
C GLU A 84 4.69 0.09 -13.04
N ALA A 85 3.70 -0.62 -13.57
CA ALA A 85 3.90 -1.59 -14.65
C ALA A 85 4.46 -0.92 -15.92
N ALA A 86 3.95 0.25 -16.31
CA ALA A 86 4.44 1.02 -17.45
C ALA A 86 5.91 1.45 -17.28
N ILE A 87 6.28 1.90 -16.07
CA ILE A 87 7.67 2.29 -15.75
C ILE A 87 8.61 1.09 -15.79
N THR A 88 8.16 -0.07 -15.36
CA THR A 88 8.97 -1.30 -15.34
C THR A 88 9.24 -1.85 -16.75
N GLU A 89 8.31 -1.72 -17.69
CA GLU A 89 8.46 -2.19 -19.07
C GLU A 89 9.42 -1.33 -19.90
N ILE A 90 9.38 -0.01 -19.75
CA ILE A 90 10.17 0.95 -20.53
C ILE A 90 11.69 0.75 -20.38
N PRO A 91 12.28 0.50 -19.18
CA PRO A 91 13.72 0.33 -19.04
C PRO A 91 14.31 -0.91 -19.69
N GLU A 92 13.54 -1.96 -19.94
CA GLU A 92 14.02 -3.18 -20.59
C GLU A 92 14.16 -3.02 -22.10
N ASP A 93 13.29 -2.24 -22.73
CA ASP A 93 13.30 -1.99 -24.18
C ASP A 93 14.36 -0.96 -24.60
N GLU A 94 14.84 -0.15 -23.67
CA GLU A 94 15.79 0.94 -23.91
C GLU A 94 17.24 0.59 -23.56
N LYS A 95 17.59 -0.66 -23.37
CA LYS A 95 19.01 -1.05 -23.21
C LYS A 95 19.77 -0.76 -24.50
N MET A 96 20.29 0.45 -24.57
CA MET A 96 21.24 0.79 -25.63
C MET A 96 22.45 -0.15 -25.58
N PRO A 97 22.92 -0.63 -26.73
CA PRO A 97 24.19 -1.35 -26.77
C PRO A 97 25.29 -0.46 -26.18
N PRO A 98 26.26 -1.03 -25.45
CA PRO A 98 27.34 -0.25 -24.87
C PRO A 98 28.06 0.53 -25.99
N MET A 99 28.15 1.85 -25.78
CA MET A 99 28.90 2.68 -26.72
C MET A 99 30.36 2.24 -26.78
N PRO A 100 30.95 2.11 -27.96
CA PRO A 100 32.38 1.86 -28.06
C PRO A 100 33.13 3.01 -27.33
N ASP A 101 34.09 2.63 -26.53
CA ASP A 101 34.90 3.57 -25.77
C ASP A 101 35.61 4.54 -26.70
N PRO A 102 35.34 5.84 -26.62
CA PRO A 102 35.97 6.82 -27.50
C PRO A 102 37.46 7.03 -27.22
N GLY A 103 37.99 6.39 -26.16
CA GLY A 103 39.40 6.49 -25.78
C GLY A 103 40.39 5.66 -26.61
N MET A 104 39.90 4.72 -27.38
CA MET A 104 40.77 3.81 -28.13
C MET A 104 41.12 4.27 -29.54
N GLY A 105 40.50 5.34 -30.02
CA GLY A 105 40.74 5.82 -31.37
C GLY A 105 41.84 6.88 -31.53
N GLY A 106 42.40 7.35 -30.44
CA GLY A 106 43.34 8.47 -30.45
C GLY A 106 44.81 8.17 -30.32
N MET A 107 45.15 6.93 -30.05
CA MET A 107 46.54 6.57 -29.75
C MET A 107 47.38 6.06 -30.90
N GLY A 108 46.76 5.87 -32.07
CA GLY A 108 47.47 5.33 -33.22
C GLY A 108 48.20 6.33 -34.09
N GLY A 109 48.09 7.61 -33.82
CA GLY A 109 48.63 8.65 -34.71
C GLY A 109 49.95 9.29 -34.30
N MET A 110 50.41 9.03 -33.12
CA MET A 110 51.62 9.75 -32.61
C MET A 110 52.92 8.98 -32.71
N GLY A 111 52.90 7.73 -33.10
CA GLY A 111 54.10 6.93 -33.26
C GLY A 111 54.79 7.03 -34.62
N GLY A 112 54.18 7.68 -35.55
CA GLY A 112 54.68 7.77 -36.94
C GLY A 112 55.42 9.06 -37.27
N MET A 113 55.56 9.95 -36.35
CA MET A 113 56.17 11.28 -36.58
C MET A 113 57.66 11.38 -36.18
N MET A 114 58.22 10.27 -35.86
CA MET A 114 59.66 10.21 -35.55
C MET A 114 60.36 9.24 -36.45
#